data_1a391b35a1c585621efe37a5b46c0422
#
_entry.id   1a391b35a1c585621efe37a5b46c0422
#
_cell.length_a   1.000
_cell.length_b   1.000
_cell.length_c   1.000
_cell.angle_alpha   90.00
_cell.angle_beta   90.00
_cell.angle_gamma   90.00
#
_symmetry.space_group_name_H-M   'P 1'
#
loop_
_entity.id
_entity.type
_entity.pdbx_description
1 polymer ?
#
loop_
_entity_poly.entity_id
_entity_poly.type
_entity_poly.pdbx_seq_one_letter_code
_entity_poly.pdbx_strand_id
1 'polypeptide(L)' 'MPIVTIEWYEGRSPEVKKEVAEKLTDLMVDVGKTQREHVWIRFVDSPKSEWSMGGEIQG' A
#
# COMPACT_ATOMS: atom_id res chain seq x y z
N MET A 1 -9.53 -10.74 9.77
CA MET A 1 -8.65 -9.56 9.78
C MET A 1 -7.81 -9.55 8.53
N PRO A 2 -8.22 -8.81 7.40
CA PRO A 2 -7.35 -8.73 6.22
C PRO A 2 -6.20 -7.76 6.43
N ILE A 3 -5.05 -8.14 5.91
CA ILE A 3 -3.85 -7.30 5.90
C ILE A 3 -3.48 -7.05 4.45
N VAL A 4 -3.34 -5.78 4.08
CA VAL A 4 -2.93 -5.38 2.74
C VAL A 4 -1.58 -4.69 2.85
N THR A 5 -0.62 -5.17 2.09
CA THR A 5 0.71 -4.56 2.05
C THR A 5 0.95 -3.97 0.68
N ILE A 6 1.31 -2.69 0.65
CA ILE A 6 1.60 -1.99 -0.59
C ILE A 6 3.09 -1.66 -0.60
N GLU A 7 3.80 -2.26 -1.54
CA GLU A 7 5.22 -1.95 -1.75
C GLU A 7 5.34 -1.07 -2.98
N TRP A 8 5.98 0.06 -2.82
CA TRP A 8 6.16 1.00 -3.92
C TRP A 8 7.40 1.84 -3.69
N TYR A 9 7.76 2.62 -4.70
CA TYR A 9 8.86 3.57 -4.56
C TYR A 9 8.45 4.67 -3.59
N GLU A 10 9.41 5.15 -2.82
CA GLU A 10 9.19 6.27 -1.92
C GLU A 10 8.84 7.54 -2.69
N GLY A 11 8.27 8.50 -2.00
CA GLY A 11 7.96 9.81 -2.57
C GLY A 11 6.49 10.20 -2.51
N ARG A 12 5.61 9.31 -2.10
CA ARG A 12 4.20 9.67 -1.95
C ARG A 12 3.99 10.44 -0.66
N SER A 13 3.15 11.48 -0.74
CA SER A 13 2.84 12.31 0.41
C SER A 13 1.95 11.56 1.41
N PRO A 14 1.93 12.02 2.68
CA PRO A 14 0.98 11.45 3.65
C PRO A 14 -0.48 11.56 3.21
N GLU A 15 -0.83 12.61 2.46
CA GLU A 15 -2.19 12.80 1.94
C GLU A 15 -2.56 11.73 0.93
N VAL A 16 -1.62 11.35 0.05
CA VAL A 16 -1.85 10.28 -0.91
C VAL A 16 -2.06 8.96 -0.18
N LYS A 17 -1.21 8.67 0.80
CA LYS A 17 -1.35 7.44 1.58
C LYS A 17 -2.69 7.38 2.32
N LYS A 18 -3.11 8.51 2.87
CA LYS A 18 -4.40 8.58 3.56
C LYS A 18 -5.54 8.26 2.61
N GLU A 19 -5.53 8.83 1.42
CA GLU A 19 -6.59 8.57 0.44
C GLU A 19 -6.58 7.11 -0.02
N VAL A 20 -5.40 6.55 -0.28
CA VAL A 20 -5.28 5.14 -0.67
C VAL A 20 -5.83 4.24 0.44
N ALA A 21 -5.46 4.53 1.69
CA ALA A 21 -5.93 3.75 2.82
C ALA A 21 -7.45 3.81 2.96
N GLU A 22 -8.05 4.98 2.79
CA GLU A 22 -9.49 5.15 2.90
C GLU A 22 -10.22 4.38 1.80
N LYS A 23 -9.77 4.50 0.56
CA LYS A 23 -10.42 3.86 -0.58
C LYS A 23 -10.25 2.36 -0.58
N LEU A 24 -9.07 1.86 -0.20
CA LEU A 24 -8.87 0.42 -0.06
C LEU A 24 -9.72 -0.15 1.06
N THR A 25 -9.82 0.57 2.17
CA THR A 25 -10.68 0.13 3.27
C THR A 25 -12.14 0.10 2.84
N ASP A 26 -12.60 1.12 2.10
CA ASP A 26 -13.96 1.13 1.56
C ASP A 26 -14.22 -0.10 0.69
N LEU A 27 -13.26 -0.44 -0.17
CA LEU A 27 -13.37 -1.60 -1.03
C LEU A 27 -13.48 -2.89 -0.22
N MET A 28 -12.63 -3.04 0.79
CA MET A 28 -12.63 -4.24 1.63
C MET A 28 -13.92 -4.38 2.43
N VAL A 29 -14.48 -3.27 2.88
CA VAL A 29 -15.75 -3.31 3.60
C VAL A 29 -16.90 -3.62 2.65
N ASP A 30 -16.95 -2.95 1.51
CA ASP A 30 -18.06 -3.06 0.58
C ASP A 30 -18.08 -4.39 -0.16
N VAL A 31 -16.98 -4.77 -0.77
CA VAL A 31 -16.88 -5.98 -1.57
C VAL A 31 -16.41 -7.17 -0.74
N GLY A 32 -15.42 -6.95 0.10
CA GLY A 32 -14.84 -8.00 0.94
C GLY A 32 -15.68 -8.39 2.14
N LYS A 33 -16.70 -7.59 2.45
CA LYS A 33 -17.63 -7.85 3.57
C LYS A 33 -16.93 -7.99 4.91
N THR A 34 -15.89 -7.22 5.13
CA THR A 34 -15.15 -7.20 6.39
C THR A 34 -15.50 -5.94 7.18
N GLN A 35 -15.21 -5.95 8.47
CA GLN A 35 -15.44 -4.77 9.30
C GLN A 35 -14.28 -3.80 9.10
N ARG A 36 -14.62 -2.51 9.12
CA ARG A 36 -13.66 -1.45 8.80
C ARG A 36 -12.43 -1.48 9.71
N GLU A 37 -12.64 -1.67 11.00
CA GLU A 37 -11.55 -1.69 11.97
C GLU A 37 -10.65 -2.92 11.87
N HIS A 38 -11.06 -3.91 11.08
CA HIS A 38 -10.26 -5.11 10.86
C HIS A 38 -9.37 -5.01 9.63
N VAL A 39 -9.52 -3.96 8.82
CA VAL A 39 -8.72 -3.77 7.62
C VAL A 39 -7.42 -3.04 8.01
N TRP A 40 -6.32 -3.75 7.89
CA TRP A 40 -5.00 -3.21 8.22
C TRP A 40 -4.21 -3.04 6.92
N ILE A 41 -3.70 -1.84 6.71
CA ILE A 41 -2.94 -1.53 5.51
C ILE A 41 -1.56 -1.07 5.91
N ARG A 42 -0.55 -1.67 5.30
CA ARG A 42 0.84 -1.31 5.55
C ARG A 42 1.46 -0.80 4.27
N PHE A 43 2.15 0.33 4.37
CA PHE A 43 2.90 0.89 3.26
C PHE A 43 4.38 0.61 3.48
N VAL A 44 5.02 0.07 2.45
CA VAL A 44 6.46 -0.18 2.47
C VAL A 44 7.08 0.69 1.38
N ASP A 45 7.65 1.81 1.80
CA ASP A 45 8.31 2.74 0.88
C ASP A 45 9.77 2.34 0.74
N SER A 46 10.25 2.25 -0.48
CA SER A 46 11.64 1.88 -0.73
C SER A 46 12.26 2.82 -1.76
N PRO A 47 13.52 3.18 -1.61
CA PRO A 47 14.21 3.90 -2.67
C PRO A 47 14.38 3.00 -3.88
N LYS A 48 14.47 3.61 -5.07
CA LYS A 48 14.64 2.86 -6.31
C LYS A 48 15.89 1.98 -6.29
N SER A 49 16.89 2.38 -5.53
CA SER A 49 18.13 1.63 -5.40
C SER A 49 17.95 0.26 -4.75
N GLU A 50 16.80 0.02 -4.13
CA GLU A 50 16.49 -1.27 -3.52
C GLU A 50 15.75 -2.21 -4.46
N TRP A 51 15.52 -1.80 -5.70
CA TRP A 51 14.77 -2.59 -6.68
C TRP A 51 15.66 -2.99 -7.84
N SER A 52 15.61 -4.28 -8.19
CA SER A 52 16.28 -4.81 -9.36
C SER A 52 15.24 -5.43 -10.28
N MET A 53 15.33 -5.13 -11.57
CA MET A 53 14.48 -5.75 -12.58
C MET A 53 15.42 -6.28 -13.67
N GLY A 54 15.31 -7.60 -13.94
CA GLY A 54 16.17 -8.23 -14.91
C GLY A 54 17.65 -8.14 -14.57
N GLY A 55 17.99 -8.02 -13.28
CA GLY A 55 19.36 -7.88 -12.82
C GLY A 55 19.86 -6.44 -12.78
N GLU A 56 19.02 -5.46 -13.12
CA GLU A 56 19.43 -4.06 -13.14
C GLU A 56 18.79 -3.29 -11.99
N ILE A 57 19.61 -2.57 -11.24
CA ILE A 57 19.17 -1.70 -10.15
C ILE A 57 18.49 -0.47 -10.74
N GLN A 58 17.35 -0.07 -10.18
CA GLN A 58 16.50 0.97 -10.74
C GLN A 58 16.88 2.40 -10.30
N GLY A 59 17.73 2.54 -9.37
CA GLY A 59 18.20 3.84 -8.90
C GLY A 59 19.69 4.00 -9.05
#